data_8f357443b25ba9390a664a1ef6e43f7b
#
_entry.id   8f357443b25ba9390a664a1ef6e43f7b
#
_cell.length_a   1.000
_cell.length_b   1.000
_cell.length_c   1.000
_cell.angle_alpha   90.00
_cell.angle_beta   90.00
_cell.angle_gamma   90.00
#
_symmetry.space_group_name_H-M   'P 1'
#
loop_
_entity.id
_entity.type
_entity.pdbx_description
1 polymer ?
#
loop_
_entity_poly.entity_id
_entity_poly.type
_entity_poly.pdbx_seq_one_letter_code
_entity_poly.pdbx_strand_id
1 'polypeptide(L)'
;MYITDYITGTVIHGLENGRKFGFPTANMQPDTPPELEKGVYAVWVKIDGERYKGMLYVGTRPTLGLHEPTYEINIFNFRKSLYGKAISSRIVQKIRGEKRFKNTDELTAALQHDKETVSELLKAPTHSIARKQDIPDIMTIIGQAKQRMKKQGLDQWQDGYPNEEAILNDCTRKVGHLFCKDNKPVAYAAMVFDQDPYYEKIDGQWLSNGEDYLTVHRIAVHDDWLGFGFAQHILQYAERMAARKGVKWFRIDTHHDNRAMRNLIRNSGFTLCGIVKVRDGMRMAYEKRVGLEI
;
A
#
# COMPACT_ATOMS: atom_id res chain seq x y z
N MET A 1 13.41 -2.90 -11.01
CA MET A 1 13.59 -3.74 -9.79
C MET A 1 12.72 -3.14 -8.72
N TYR A 2 11.61 -3.77 -8.36
CA TYR A 2 10.73 -3.27 -7.30
C TYR A 2 11.31 -3.72 -5.97
N ILE A 3 11.82 -2.77 -5.19
CA ILE A 3 12.31 -3.03 -3.84
C ILE A 3 11.07 -3.14 -2.96
N THR A 4 10.68 -4.36 -2.61
CA THR A 4 9.46 -4.64 -1.81
C THR A 4 9.72 -4.58 -0.31
N ASP A 5 10.95 -4.38 0.11
CA ASP A 5 11.34 -4.53 1.49
C ASP A 5 11.23 -3.21 2.27
N TYR A 6 10.78 -3.32 3.52
CA TYR A 6 10.81 -2.23 4.47
C TYR A 6 12.23 -2.10 5.03
N ILE A 7 12.75 -0.89 5.00
CA ILE A 7 13.95 -0.53 5.76
C ILE A 7 13.48 -0.11 7.14
N THR A 8 13.82 -0.89 8.16
CA THR A 8 13.57 -0.53 9.56
C THR A 8 14.82 0.06 10.17
N GLY A 9 14.66 0.94 11.13
CA GLY A 9 15.78 1.56 11.83
C GLY A 9 15.33 2.59 12.86
N THR A 10 16.31 3.06 13.62
CA THR A 10 16.10 4.07 14.67
C THR A 10 16.48 5.45 14.17
N VAL A 11 15.70 6.46 14.52
CA VAL A 11 16.03 7.86 14.22
C VAL A 11 17.09 8.35 15.19
N ILE A 12 18.23 8.77 14.65
CA ILE A 12 19.38 9.29 15.40
C ILE A 12 19.53 10.81 15.18
N HIS A 13 20.31 11.47 16.03
CA HIS A 13 20.69 12.86 15.83
C HIS A 13 21.62 13.00 14.62
N GLY A 14 21.38 14.02 13.81
CA GLY A 14 22.18 14.38 12.65
C GLY A 14 22.59 15.86 12.72
N LEU A 15 23.17 16.37 11.64
CA LEU A 15 23.64 17.78 11.55
C LEU A 15 22.51 18.80 11.39
N GLU A 16 21.25 18.37 11.29
CA GLU A 16 20.02 19.19 11.16
C GLU A 16 20.05 20.23 10.01
N ASN A 17 20.94 20.09 9.03
CA ASN A 17 21.09 21.02 7.93
C ASN A 17 19.81 21.19 7.10
N GLY A 18 18.99 20.14 6.97
CA GLY A 18 17.72 20.19 6.24
C GLY A 18 16.74 21.24 6.78
N ARG A 19 16.76 21.51 8.08
CA ARG A 19 15.91 22.57 8.70
C ARG A 19 16.22 23.96 8.15
N LYS A 20 17.48 24.25 7.87
CA LYS A 20 17.91 25.56 7.33
C LYS A 20 17.34 25.85 5.94
N PHE A 21 17.02 24.77 5.18
CA PHE A 21 16.49 24.84 3.82
C PHE A 21 14.98 24.59 3.74
N GLY A 22 14.28 24.49 4.89
CA GLY A 22 12.84 24.19 4.93
C GLY A 22 12.48 22.71 4.69
N PHE A 23 13.48 21.82 4.66
CA PHE A 23 13.31 20.38 4.47
C PHE A 23 13.89 19.60 5.65
N PRO A 24 13.26 19.63 6.84
CA PRO A 24 13.74 18.88 7.99
C PRO A 24 13.82 17.40 7.67
N THR A 25 14.96 16.76 7.97
CA THR A 25 15.18 15.33 7.74
C THR A 25 15.39 14.60 9.07
N ALA A 26 14.87 13.37 9.14
CA ALA A 26 15.20 12.39 10.15
C ALA A 26 16.39 11.57 9.65
N ASN A 27 17.48 11.50 10.41
CA ASN A 27 18.60 10.62 10.12
C ASN A 27 18.23 9.24 10.65
N MET A 28 18.12 8.25 9.78
CA MET A 28 17.81 6.88 10.17
C MET A 28 19.07 6.03 10.17
N GLN A 29 19.30 5.34 11.28
CA GLN A 29 20.26 4.25 11.36
C GLN A 29 19.49 2.96 11.07
N PRO A 30 19.66 2.33 9.90
CA PRO A 30 18.93 1.10 9.57
C PRO A 30 19.44 -0.08 10.41
N ASP A 31 18.53 -0.98 10.79
CA ASP A 31 18.85 -2.21 11.51
C ASP A 31 19.75 -3.14 10.67
N THR A 32 19.49 -3.11 9.35
CA THR A 32 20.33 -3.76 8.33
C THR A 32 20.51 -2.77 7.18
N PRO A 33 21.75 -2.41 6.83
CA PRO A 33 22.00 -1.50 5.71
C PRO A 33 21.42 -2.08 4.40
N PRO A 34 20.51 -1.36 3.72
CA PRO A 34 19.95 -1.83 2.46
C PRO A 34 20.96 -1.63 1.32
N GLU A 35 20.95 -2.55 0.36
CA GLU A 35 21.70 -2.40 -0.89
C GLU A 35 20.99 -1.41 -1.82
N LEU A 36 21.26 -0.12 -1.64
CA LEU A 36 20.69 0.95 -2.42
C LEU A 36 21.77 1.78 -3.09
N GLU A 37 21.55 2.13 -4.34
CA GLU A 37 22.34 3.15 -5.00
C GLU A 37 22.13 4.51 -4.38
N LYS A 38 23.13 5.38 -4.42
CA LYS A 38 23.00 6.77 -3.98
C LYS A 38 21.95 7.53 -4.78
N GLY A 39 21.18 8.38 -4.11
CA GLY A 39 20.14 9.18 -4.75
C GLY A 39 18.95 9.50 -3.85
N VAL A 40 17.90 9.99 -4.47
CA VAL A 40 16.62 10.33 -3.84
C VAL A 40 15.57 9.31 -4.24
N TYR A 41 14.78 8.88 -3.26
CA TYR A 41 13.75 7.86 -3.39
C TYR A 41 12.42 8.35 -2.84
N ALA A 42 11.33 8.07 -3.54
CA ALA A 42 9.99 8.17 -2.99
C ALA A 42 9.76 7.02 -2.00
N VAL A 43 9.29 7.34 -0.81
CA VAL A 43 9.07 6.36 0.25
C VAL A 43 7.74 6.57 0.96
N TRP A 44 7.19 5.46 1.45
CA TRP A 44 6.19 5.49 2.49
C TRP A 44 6.87 5.24 3.85
N VAL A 45 6.64 6.11 4.81
CA VAL A 45 7.19 6.00 6.17
C VAL A 45 6.09 5.59 7.13
N LYS A 46 6.32 4.56 7.93
CA LYS A 46 5.40 4.11 8.99
C LYS A 46 5.97 4.53 10.35
N ILE A 47 5.16 5.25 11.13
CA ILE A 47 5.49 5.79 12.45
C ILE A 47 4.30 5.55 13.37
N ASP A 48 4.49 4.88 14.48
CA ASP A 48 3.43 4.62 15.48
C ASP A 48 2.14 4.02 14.85
N GLY A 49 2.30 3.17 13.82
CA GLY A 49 1.18 2.57 13.09
C GLY A 49 0.66 3.39 11.91
N GLU A 50 0.87 4.69 11.89
CA GLU A 50 0.43 5.59 10.83
C GLU A 50 1.41 5.68 9.67
N ARG A 51 0.92 6.10 8.50
CA ARG A 51 1.68 6.11 7.25
C ARG A 51 1.78 7.51 6.67
N TYR A 52 3.00 7.92 6.35
CA TYR A 52 3.34 9.23 5.82
C TYR A 52 4.06 9.11 4.47
N LYS A 53 3.86 10.08 3.59
CA LYS A 53 4.69 10.25 2.41
C LYS A 53 6.04 10.82 2.82
N GLY A 54 7.10 10.46 2.09
CA GLY A 54 8.41 11.03 2.32
C GLY A 54 9.35 10.82 1.15
N MET A 55 10.49 11.50 1.22
CA MET A 55 11.63 11.25 0.35
C MET A 55 12.83 10.85 1.18
N LEU A 56 13.47 9.74 0.79
CA LEU A 56 14.70 9.22 1.39
C LEU A 56 15.87 9.63 0.50
N TYR A 57 16.85 10.29 1.09
CA TYR A 57 18.17 10.48 0.49
C TYR A 57 19.14 9.41 1.00
N VAL A 58 19.79 8.74 0.07
CA VAL A 58 20.89 7.82 0.32
C VAL A 58 22.15 8.43 -0.25
N GLY A 59 23.12 8.73 0.60
CA GLY A 59 24.38 9.38 0.20
C GLY A 59 25.53 8.95 1.08
N THR A 60 26.69 9.60 0.90
CA THR A 60 27.84 9.46 1.79
C THR A 60 28.24 10.84 2.31
N ARG A 61 28.86 10.89 3.47
CA ARG A 61 29.43 12.13 4.06
C ARG A 61 30.97 12.10 3.99
N PRO A 62 31.58 12.46 2.85
CA PRO A 62 33.03 12.39 2.71
C PRO A 62 33.77 13.35 3.64
N THR A 63 33.13 14.45 4.07
CA THR A 63 33.71 15.49 4.94
C THR A 63 34.00 15.03 6.37
N LEU A 64 33.49 13.89 6.81
CA LEU A 64 33.69 13.33 8.16
C LEU A 64 34.56 12.07 8.18
N GLY A 65 35.18 11.70 7.04
CA GLY A 65 35.98 10.47 6.94
C GLY A 65 35.11 9.18 6.98
N LEU A 66 33.79 9.31 7.03
CA LEU A 66 32.86 8.18 7.05
C LEU A 66 32.51 7.79 5.62
N HIS A 67 32.95 6.62 5.19
CA HIS A 67 32.59 6.02 3.91
C HIS A 67 31.24 5.31 3.95
N GLU A 68 30.60 5.25 5.12
CA GLU A 68 29.31 4.59 5.31
C GLU A 68 28.16 5.40 4.70
N PRO A 69 27.19 4.74 4.08
CA PRO A 69 26.01 5.41 3.54
C PRO A 69 25.20 6.06 4.65
N THR A 70 24.68 7.26 4.38
CA THR A 70 23.73 7.97 5.27
C THR A 70 22.32 7.87 4.71
N TYR A 71 21.35 7.76 5.60
CA TYR A 71 19.94 7.63 5.27
C TYR A 71 19.17 8.78 5.91
N GLU A 72 18.77 9.74 5.09
CA GLU A 72 18.06 10.94 5.55
C GLU A 72 16.65 10.98 4.97
N ILE A 73 15.63 11.02 5.82
CA ILE A 73 14.22 10.98 5.38
C ILE A 73 13.56 12.34 5.68
N ASN A 74 13.13 13.04 4.65
CA ASN A 74 12.18 14.14 4.80
C ASN A 74 10.75 13.54 4.79
N ILE A 75 10.05 13.63 5.92
CA ILE A 75 8.69 13.12 6.11
C ILE A 75 7.70 14.25 5.90
N PHE A 76 6.82 14.11 4.92
CA PHE A 76 5.90 15.19 4.52
C PHE A 76 4.80 15.41 5.57
N ASN A 77 4.57 16.70 5.87
CA ASN A 77 3.56 17.15 6.84
C ASN A 77 3.71 16.57 8.25
N PHE A 78 4.92 16.16 8.62
CA PHE A 78 5.24 15.65 9.95
C PHE A 78 6.05 16.70 10.74
N ARG A 79 5.63 16.99 11.99
CA ARG A 79 6.23 18.04 12.83
C ARG A 79 6.68 17.58 14.21
N LYS A 80 6.43 16.29 14.56
CA LYS A 80 6.80 15.76 15.87
C LYS A 80 8.28 15.34 15.90
N SER A 81 8.90 15.32 17.08
CA SER A 81 10.23 14.76 17.26
C SER A 81 10.19 13.24 17.11
N LEU A 82 11.21 12.68 16.45
CA LEU A 82 11.36 11.24 16.20
C LEU A 82 12.63 10.65 16.81
N TYR A 83 13.46 11.42 17.46
CA TYR A 83 14.71 10.94 18.02
C TYR A 83 14.49 9.74 18.95
N GLY A 84 15.28 8.68 18.74
CA GLY A 84 15.18 7.42 19.48
C GLY A 84 14.00 6.53 19.09
N LYS A 85 13.11 6.97 18.19
CA LYS A 85 11.98 6.17 17.73
C LYS A 85 12.39 5.23 16.60
N ALA A 86 11.85 4.02 16.64
CA ALA A 86 11.91 3.10 15.52
C ALA A 86 10.89 3.53 14.44
N ILE A 87 11.35 3.61 13.20
CA ILE A 87 10.53 3.88 12.03
C ILE A 87 10.76 2.81 10.96
N SER A 88 9.83 2.65 10.07
CA SER A 88 10.05 1.82 8.88
C SER A 88 9.71 2.60 7.62
N SER A 89 10.53 2.47 6.59
CA SER A 89 10.31 3.10 5.30
C SER A 89 10.23 2.04 4.20
N ARG A 90 9.24 2.19 3.33
CA ARG A 90 9.09 1.36 2.14
C ARG A 90 9.45 2.18 0.91
N ILE A 91 10.45 1.72 0.19
CA ILE A 91 10.85 2.34 -1.06
C ILE A 91 9.81 2.04 -2.13
N VAL A 92 9.41 3.09 -2.84
CA VAL A 92 8.47 3.00 -3.96
C VAL A 92 9.23 3.10 -5.27
N GLN A 93 10.03 4.16 -5.43
CA GLN A 93 10.75 4.41 -6.68
C GLN A 93 11.96 5.31 -6.42
N LYS A 94 13.06 5.10 -7.16
CA LYS A 94 14.17 6.03 -7.26
C LYS A 94 13.74 7.21 -8.13
N ILE A 95 13.89 8.44 -7.59
CA ILE A 95 13.51 9.67 -8.27
C ILE A 95 14.67 10.20 -9.12
N ARG A 96 15.86 10.22 -8.53
CA ARG A 96 17.09 10.62 -9.21
C ARG A 96 18.33 10.09 -8.50
N GLY A 97 19.46 10.13 -9.19
CA GLY A 97 20.78 9.91 -8.61
C GLY A 97 21.27 11.05 -7.74
N GLU A 98 22.44 10.85 -7.13
CA GLU A 98 23.14 11.91 -6.39
C GLU A 98 23.52 13.04 -7.36
N LYS A 99 23.41 14.30 -6.90
CA LYS A 99 23.76 15.51 -7.66
C LYS A 99 24.50 16.49 -6.77
N ARG A 100 25.53 17.13 -7.32
CA ARG A 100 26.20 18.26 -6.68
C ARG A 100 25.53 19.56 -7.10
N PHE A 101 25.38 20.49 -6.15
CA PHE A 101 24.78 21.80 -6.37
C PHE A 101 25.83 22.88 -6.17
N LYS A 102 25.76 23.97 -6.94
CA LYS A 102 26.72 25.06 -6.89
C LYS A 102 26.47 25.98 -5.69
N ASN A 103 25.22 26.09 -5.28
CA ASN A 103 24.78 26.95 -4.18
C ASN A 103 23.52 26.38 -3.49
N THR A 104 23.11 27.05 -2.42
CA THR A 104 21.93 26.69 -1.61
C THR A 104 20.61 26.84 -2.37
N ASP A 105 20.53 27.80 -3.29
CA ASP A 105 19.31 28.06 -4.06
C ASP A 105 19.03 26.92 -5.04
N GLU A 106 20.06 26.43 -5.76
CA GLU A 106 19.95 25.25 -6.61
C GLU A 106 19.58 24.01 -5.81
N LEU A 107 20.14 23.82 -4.60
CA LEU A 107 19.78 22.72 -3.72
C LEU A 107 18.31 22.81 -3.30
N THR A 108 17.86 23.97 -2.84
CA THR A 108 16.49 24.17 -2.37
C THR A 108 15.49 23.98 -3.51
N ALA A 109 15.77 24.51 -4.70
CA ALA A 109 14.93 24.29 -5.88
C ALA A 109 14.83 22.80 -6.26
N ALA A 110 15.95 22.07 -6.20
CA ALA A 110 15.95 20.64 -6.47
C ALA A 110 15.16 19.85 -5.40
N LEU A 111 15.29 20.18 -4.12
CA LEU A 111 14.53 19.55 -3.04
C LEU A 111 13.03 19.82 -3.17
N GLN A 112 12.64 21.03 -3.58
CA GLN A 112 11.25 21.38 -3.84
C GLN A 112 10.69 20.58 -5.02
N HIS A 113 11.43 20.48 -6.12
CA HIS A 113 11.05 19.66 -7.28
C HIS A 113 10.93 18.16 -6.93
N ASP A 114 11.89 17.63 -6.16
CA ASP A 114 11.83 16.24 -5.67
C ASP A 114 10.57 16.01 -4.84
N LYS A 115 10.24 16.92 -3.91
CA LYS A 115 9.04 16.85 -3.08
C LYS A 115 7.75 16.88 -3.90
N GLU A 116 7.67 17.73 -4.91
CA GLU A 116 6.52 17.79 -5.83
C GLU A 116 6.38 16.48 -6.61
N THR A 117 7.48 16.00 -7.17
CA THR A 117 7.53 14.71 -7.89
C THR A 117 7.07 13.55 -7.00
N VAL A 118 7.60 13.45 -5.78
CA VAL A 118 7.20 12.43 -4.81
C VAL A 118 5.74 12.59 -4.39
N SER A 119 5.29 13.82 -4.16
CA SER A 119 3.91 14.09 -3.76
C SER A 119 2.91 13.66 -4.83
N GLU A 120 3.21 13.94 -6.11
CA GLU A 120 2.39 13.51 -7.24
C GLU A 120 2.45 11.99 -7.42
N LEU A 121 3.65 11.40 -7.37
CA LEU A 121 3.85 9.96 -7.47
C LEU A 121 3.04 9.17 -6.42
N LEU A 122 3.04 9.66 -5.17
CA LEU A 122 2.35 9.04 -4.04
C LEU A 122 0.93 9.58 -3.82
N LYS A 123 0.36 10.31 -4.78
CA LYS A 123 -1.02 10.79 -4.72
C LYS A 123 -2.00 9.61 -4.72
N ALA A 124 -3.07 9.73 -3.94
CA ALA A 124 -4.13 8.74 -3.93
C ALA A 124 -4.77 8.63 -5.33
N PRO A 125 -5.18 7.43 -5.75
CA PRO A 125 -5.88 7.26 -7.02
C PRO A 125 -7.26 7.94 -6.97
N THR A 126 -7.76 8.32 -8.13
CA THR A 126 -9.19 8.63 -8.30
C THR A 126 -9.99 7.33 -8.30
N HIS A 127 -11.27 7.42 -7.98
CA HIS A 127 -12.15 6.27 -7.88
C HIS A 127 -13.40 6.46 -8.72
N SER A 128 -13.88 5.37 -9.34
CA SER A 128 -15.16 5.29 -10.02
C SER A 128 -15.78 3.90 -9.86
N ILE A 129 -17.10 3.81 -10.06
CA ILE A 129 -17.78 2.51 -10.25
C ILE A 129 -17.40 1.97 -11.62
N ALA A 130 -16.96 0.73 -11.66
CA ALA A 130 -16.59 0.05 -12.90
C ALA A 130 -17.81 -0.13 -13.83
N ARG A 131 -17.61 0.09 -15.11
CA ARG A 131 -18.62 -0.01 -16.17
C ARG A 131 -18.20 -1.08 -17.18
N LYS A 132 -19.12 -1.54 -17.99
CA LYS A 132 -18.87 -2.54 -19.03
C LYS A 132 -17.69 -2.17 -19.95
N GLN A 133 -17.52 -0.91 -20.28
CA GLN A 133 -16.42 -0.43 -21.12
C GLN A 133 -15.04 -0.57 -20.46
N ASP A 134 -14.98 -0.70 -19.14
CA ASP A 134 -13.73 -0.80 -18.38
C ASP A 134 -13.24 -2.26 -18.24
N ILE A 135 -14.06 -3.25 -18.70
CA ILE A 135 -13.76 -4.67 -18.56
C ILE A 135 -12.40 -5.06 -19.17
N PRO A 136 -12.01 -4.61 -20.36
CA PRO A 136 -10.71 -4.97 -20.94
C PRO A 136 -9.54 -4.56 -20.06
N ASP A 137 -9.55 -3.36 -19.50
CA ASP A 137 -8.52 -2.85 -18.60
C ASP A 137 -8.51 -3.64 -17.28
N ILE A 138 -9.68 -3.93 -16.71
CA ILE A 138 -9.84 -4.73 -15.50
C ILE A 138 -9.28 -6.14 -15.72
N MET A 139 -9.59 -6.76 -16.85
CA MET A 139 -9.10 -8.11 -17.18
C MET A 139 -7.58 -8.12 -17.40
N THR A 140 -7.00 -7.04 -17.90
CA THR A 140 -5.55 -6.87 -17.96
C THR A 140 -4.93 -6.89 -16.56
N ILE A 141 -5.47 -6.10 -15.64
CA ILE A 141 -5.01 -6.04 -14.24
C ILE A 141 -5.17 -7.41 -13.54
N ILE A 142 -6.31 -8.07 -13.72
CA ILE A 142 -6.58 -9.41 -13.16
C ILE A 142 -5.65 -10.45 -13.78
N GLY A 143 -5.41 -10.40 -15.09
CA GLY A 143 -4.50 -11.30 -15.78
C GLY A 143 -3.07 -11.22 -15.23
N GLN A 144 -2.56 -10.00 -15.01
CA GLN A 144 -1.27 -9.78 -14.37
C GLN A 144 -1.24 -10.36 -12.94
N ALA A 145 -2.30 -10.15 -12.14
CA ALA A 145 -2.39 -10.71 -10.79
C ALA A 145 -2.39 -12.25 -10.81
N LYS A 146 -3.13 -12.89 -11.72
CA LYS A 146 -3.12 -14.34 -11.92
C LYS A 146 -1.72 -14.85 -12.25
N GLN A 147 -1.02 -14.20 -13.17
CA GLN A 147 0.34 -14.58 -13.56
C GLN A 147 1.32 -14.47 -12.38
N ARG A 148 1.22 -13.42 -11.56
CA ARG A 148 2.06 -13.27 -10.36
C ARG A 148 1.81 -14.39 -9.36
N MET A 149 0.54 -14.70 -9.07
CA MET A 149 0.17 -15.80 -8.19
C MET A 149 0.71 -17.14 -8.70
N LYS A 150 0.55 -17.43 -9.98
CA LYS A 150 1.11 -18.63 -10.63
C LYS A 150 2.63 -18.73 -10.47
N LYS A 151 3.35 -17.63 -10.71
CA LYS A 151 4.83 -17.56 -10.53
C LYS A 151 5.27 -17.80 -9.08
N GLN A 152 4.40 -17.53 -8.12
CA GLN A 152 4.61 -17.77 -6.68
C GLN A 152 4.15 -19.17 -6.24
N GLY A 153 3.68 -20.01 -7.17
CA GLY A 153 3.18 -21.35 -6.86
C GLY A 153 1.79 -21.37 -6.21
N LEU A 154 1.05 -20.26 -6.27
CA LEU A 154 -0.32 -20.20 -5.73
C LEU A 154 -1.31 -20.75 -6.75
N ASP A 155 -2.22 -21.60 -6.30
CA ASP A 155 -3.34 -22.11 -7.09
C ASP A 155 -4.55 -21.18 -7.12
N GLN A 156 -4.58 -20.15 -6.27
CA GLN A 156 -5.61 -19.11 -6.24
C GLN A 156 -5.79 -18.48 -7.62
N TRP A 157 -7.03 -18.44 -8.14
CA TRP A 157 -7.41 -17.89 -9.44
C TRP A 157 -6.83 -18.64 -10.67
N GLN A 158 -6.38 -19.88 -10.54
CA GLN A 158 -5.79 -20.64 -11.63
C GLN A 158 -6.79 -21.51 -12.39
N ASP A 159 -8.04 -21.54 -11.98
CA ASP A 159 -9.16 -22.30 -12.57
C ASP A 159 -10.03 -21.49 -13.56
N GLY A 160 -9.49 -20.39 -14.08
CA GLY A 160 -10.19 -19.50 -15.01
C GLY A 160 -10.91 -18.33 -14.35
N TYR A 161 -11.18 -18.39 -13.05
CA TYR A 161 -11.76 -17.27 -12.29
C TYR A 161 -10.67 -16.33 -11.76
N PRO A 162 -10.95 -14.99 -11.59
CA PRO A 162 -12.06 -14.24 -12.14
C PRO A 162 -11.99 -14.15 -13.68
N ASN A 163 -13.14 -14.20 -14.34
CA ASN A 163 -13.29 -14.08 -15.80
C ASN A 163 -14.13 -12.83 -16.16
N GLU A 164 -14.30 -12.57 -17.45
CA GLU A 164 -15.11 -11.43 -17.93
C GLU A 164 -16.54 -11.47 -17.40
N GLU A 165 -17.17 -12.65 -17.30
CA GLU A 165 -18.52 -12.81 -16.79
C GLU A 165 -18.62 -12.34 -15.33
N ALA A 166 -17.65 -12.71 -14.49
CA ALA A 166 -17.60 -12.28 -13.11
C ALA A 166 -17.47 -10.75 -13.01
N ILE A 167 -16.64 -10.14 -13.86
CA ILE A 167 -16.48 -8.67 -13.87
C ILE A 167 -17.71 -7.97 -14.45
N LEU A 168 -18.33 -8.54 -15.47
CA LEU A 168 -19.59 -8.02 -16.01
C LEU A 168 -20.71 -8.05 -14.95
N ASN A 169 -20.79 -9.11 -14.15
CA ASN A 169 -21.72 -9.20 -13.03
C ASN A 169 -21.42 -8.11 -11.97
N ASP A 170 -20.15 -7.88 -11.63
CA ASP A 170 -19.76 -6.81 -10.70
C ASP A 170 -20.15 -5.43 -11.22
N CYS A 171 -19.97 -5.18 -12.52
CA CYS A 171 -20.39 -3.92 -13.16
C CYS A 171 -21.91 -3.75 -13.12
N THR A 172 -22.66 -4.82 -13.43
CA THR A 172 -24.13 -4.82 -13.45
C THR A 172 -24.70 -4.55 -12.06
N ARG A 173 -24.14 -5.18 -11.03
CA ARG A 173 -24.49 -4.98 -9.62
C ARG A 173 -23.96 -3.69 -9.03
N LYS A 174 -23.12 -2.94 -9.76
CA LYS A 174 -22.44 -1.72 -9.31
C LYS A 174 -21.57 -1.94 -8.04
N VAL A 175 -21.02 -3.14 -7.89
CA VAL A 175 -20.12 -3.52 -6.80
C VAL A 175 -18.65 -3.47 -7.24
N GLY A 176 -18.36 -3.40 -8.54
CA GLY A 176 -17.03 -3.23 -9.09
C GLY A 176 -16.52 -1.81 -8.90
N HIS A 177 -15.33 -1.64 -8.36
CA HIS A 177 -14.69 -0.36 -8.08
C HIS A 177 -13.36 -0.27 -8.81
N LEU A 178 -13.20 0.76 -9.63
CA LEU A 178 -12.02 1.03 -10.42
C LEU A 178 -11.24 2.20 -9.80
N PHE A 179 -9.95 2.01 -9.63
CA PHE A 179 -9.04 3.03 -9.13
C PHE A 179 -8.09 3.44 -10.26
N CYS A 180 -7.99 4.76 -10.50
CA CYS A 180 -7.23 5.31 -11.61
C CYS A 180 -6.16 6.28 -11.13
N LYS A 181 -5.01 6.26 -11.79
CA LYS A 181 -3.94 7.25 -11.67
C LYS A 181 -3.75 7.89 -13.05
N ASP A 182 -3.79 9.22 -13.11
CA ASP A 182 -3.66 9.96 -14.37
C ASP A 182 -4.61 9.44 -15.47
N ASN A 183 -5.86 9.20 -15.08
CA ASN A 183 -6.96 8.62 -15.89
C ASN A 183 -6.69 7.20 -16.43
N LYS A 184 -5.65 6.52 -15.95
CA LYS A 184 -5.38 5.13 -16.31
C LYS A 184 -5.79 4.19 -15.19
N PRO A 185 -6.51 3.10 -15.48
CA PRO A 185 -6.82 2.07 -14.50
C PRO A 185 -5.55 1.46 -13.88
N VAL A 186 -5.46 1.51 -12.56
CA VAL A 186 -4.28 0.98 -11.82
C VAL A 186 -4.65 -0.12 -10.84
N ALA A 187 -5.90 -0.19 -10.40
CA ALA A 187 -6.34 -1.25 -9.51
C ALA A 187 -7.86 -1.45 -9.58
N TYR A 188 -8.29 -2.64 -9.20
CA TYR A 188 -9.67 -3.07 -9.18
C TYR A 188 -9.99 -3.83 -7.89
N ALA A 189 -11.24 -3.71 -7.41
CA ALA A 189 -11.80 -4.54 -6.36
C ALA A 189 -13.33 -4.58 -6.48
N ALA A 190 -13.96 -5.65 -6.02
CA ALA A 190 -15.40 -5.70 -5.81
C ALA A 190 -15.73 -5.51 -4.33
N MET A 191 -16.67 -4.61 -4.02
CA MET A 191 -17.10 -4.25 -2.66
C MET A 191 -18.56 -4.60 -2.50
N VAL A 192 -18.84 -5.61 -1.69
CA VAL A 192 -20.15 -6.26 -1.58
C VAL A 192 -20.69 -6.09 -0.17
N PHE A 193 -21.92 -5.61 -0.04
CA PHE A 193 -22.62 -5.45 1.22
C PHE A 193 -23.66 -6.55 1.48
N ASP A 194 -23.87 -7.42 0.49
CA ASP A 194 -24.76 -8.57 0.63
C ASP A 194 -24.08 -9.66 1.45
N GLN A 195 -24.87 -10.50 2.11
CA GLN A 195 -24.38 -11.70 2.79
C GLN A 195 -23.66 -12.61 1.79
N ASP A 196 -22.43 -13.04 2.10
CA ASP A 196 -21.69 -13.97 1.27
C ASP A 196 -22.00 -15.39 1.71
N PRO A 197 -22.59 -16.26 0.83
CA PRO A 197 -22.93 -17.64 1.19
C PRO A 197 -21.72 -18.46 1.65
N TYR A 198 -20.52 -18.15 1.17
CA TYR A 198 -19.29 -18.83 1.60
C TYR A 198 -18.88 -18.48 3.04
N TYR A 199 -19.44 -17.40 3.62
CA TYR A 199 -19.12 -16.97 4.97
C TYR A 199 -20.15 -17.44 6.03
N GLU A 200 -21.20 -18.13 5.60
CA GLU A 200 -22.18 -18.73 6.52
C GLU A 200 -21.55 -19.81 7.42
N LYS A 201 -20.62 -20.59 6.85
CA LYS A 201 -19.92 -21.65 7.57
C LYS A 201 -18.45 -21.34 7.67
N ILE A 202 -17.97 -21.11 8.88
CA ILE A 202 -16.57 -20.88 9.20
C ILE A 202 -16.07 -21.97 10.15
N ASP A 203 -14.90 -22.50 9.88
CA ASP A 203 -14.13 -23.28 10.85
C ASP A 203 -13.37 -22.28 11.71
N GLY A 204 -13.97 -21.87 12.82
CA GLY A 204 -13.57 -20.78 13.69
C GLY A 204 -14.78 -19.97 14.13
N GLN A 205 -14.58 -18.67 14.39
CA GLN A 205 -15.63 -17.79 14.86
C GLN A 205 -15.43 -16.35 14.37
N TRP A 206 -16.48 -15.76 13.76
CA TRP A 206 -16.51 -14.33 13.47
C TRP A 206 -16.55 -13.50 14.75
N LEU A 207 -16.01 -12.29 14.72
CA LEU A 207 -16.07 -11.34 15.84
C LEU A 207 -17.48 -10.74 15.97
N SER A 208 -18.20 -10.61 14.86
CA SER A 208 -19.59 -10.14 14.81
C SER A 208 -20.59 -11.28 15.05
N ASN A 209 -21.78 -10.92 15.53
CA ASN A 209 -22.87 -11.86 15.83
C ASN A 209 -24.03 -11.71 14.83
N GLY A 210 -23.78 -11.99 13.53
CA GLY A 210 -24.84 -11.95 12.50
C GLY A 210 -25.20 -10.54 12.02
N GLU A 211 -24.40 -9.55 12.33
CA GLU A 211 -24.58 -8.17 11.86
C GLU A 211 -24.14 -8.04 10.38
N ASP A 212 -24.67 -7.00 9.72
CA ASP A 212 -24.26 -6.66 8.36
C ASP A 212 -22.77 -6.31 8.28
N TYR A 213 -22.16 -6.76 7.19
CA TYR A 213 -20.73 -6.55 6.92
C TYR A 213 -20.48 -6.15 5.47
N LEU A 214 -19.37 -5.46 5.25
CA LEU A 214 -18.76 -5.29 3.93
C LEU A 214 -17.80 -6.44 3.65
N THR A 215 -17.83 -6.96 2.42
CA THR A 215 -16.78 -7.87 1.91
C THR A 215 -16.08 -7.23 0.74
N VAL A 216 -14.75 -7.37 0.66
CA VAL A 216 -13.97 -6.97 -0.50
C VAL A 216 -13.37 -8.18 -1.17
N HIS A 217 -13.73 -8.36 -2.44
CA HIS A 217 -13.26 -9.44 -3.30
C HIS A 217 -12.41 -8.91 -4.45
N ARG A 218 -11.63 -9.79 -5.07
CA ARG A 218 -10.92 -9.56 -6.34
C ARG A 218 -10.00 -8.34 -6.33
N ILE A 219 -9.34 -8.06 -5.20
CA ILE A 219 -8.33 -7.00 -5.14
C ILE A 219 -7.19 -7.33 -6.10
N ALA A 220 -7.00 -6.49 -7.09
CA ALA A 220 -5.91 -6.60 -8.05
C ALA A 220 -5.30 -5.22 -8.33
N VAL A 221 -3.98 -5.18 -8.50
CA VAL A 221 -3.21 -3.97 -8.81
C VAL A 221 -2.37 -4.24 -10.05
N HIS A 222 -2.35 -3.30 -10.98
CA HIS A 222 -1.53 -3.33 -12.19
C HIS A 222 -0.05 -3.43 -11.84
N ASP A 223 0.73 -4.17 -12.63
CA ASP A 223 2.15 -4.46 -12.34
C ASP A 223 3.00 -3.22 -12.15
N ASP A 224 2.83 -2.20 -12.98
CA ASP A 224 3.58 -0.94 -12.90
C ASP A 224 3.31 -0.16 -11.60
N TRP A 225 2.23 -0.48 -10.89
CA TRP A 225 1.77 0.22 -9.70
C TRP A 225 1.87 -0.61 -8.42
N LEU A 226 2.57 -1.73 -8.48
CA LEU A 226 2.88 -2.52 -7.29
C LEU A 226 3.81 -1.73 -6.36
N GLY A 227 3.54 -1.82 -5.06
CA GLY A 227 4.35 -1.08 -4.08
C GLY A 227 3.88 0.34 -3.78
N PHE A 228 3.09 0.96 -4.65
CA PHE A 228 2.57 2.32 -4.46
C PHE A 228 1.49 2.42 -3.37
N GLY A 229 1.04 1.30 -2.82
CA GLY A 229 0.08 1.24 -1.72
C GLY A 229 -1.38 1.25 -2.16
N PHE A 230 -1.67 1.01 -3.42
CA PHE A 230 -3.06 1.01 -3.92
C PHE A 230 -3.92 -0.08 -3.28
N ALA A 231 -3.39 -1.27 -3.02
CA ALA A 231 -4.14 -2.30 -2.31
C ALA A 231 -4.55 -1.87 -0.88
N GLN A 232 -3.68 -1.16 -0.16
CA GLN A 232 -4.02 -0.57 1.13
C GLN A 232 -5.05 0.56 0.99
N HIS A 233 -4.90 1.40 -0.06
CA HIS A 233 -5.87 2.45 -0.35
C HIS A 233 -7.27 1.90 -0.63
N ILE A 234 -7.36 0.76 -1.34
CA ILE A 234 -8.63 0.04 -1.58
C ILE A 234 -9.29 -0.34 -0.25
N LEU A 235 -8.56 -0.96 0.69
CA LEU A 235 -9.11 -1.35 1.98
C LEU A 235 -9.57 -0.13 2.81
N GLN A 236 -8.79 0.95 2.81
CA GLN A 236 -9.16 2.19 3.50
C GLN A 236 -10.39 2.85 2.85
N TYR A 237 -10.49 2.83 1.51
CA TYR A 237 -11.66 3.34 0.80
C TYR A 237 -12.91 2.51 1.14
N ALA A 238 -12.79 1.19 1.12
CA ALA A 238 -13.85 0.26 1.46
C ALA A 238 -14.35 0.48 2.90
N GLU A 239 -13.44 0.67 3.85
CA GLU A 239 -13.77 0.96 5.25
C GLU A 239 -14.56 2.27 5.40
N ARG A 240 -14.10 3.36 4.76
CA ARG A 240 -14.85 4.63 4.76
C ARG A 240 -16.24 4.47 4.13
N MET A 241 -16.37 3.67 3.06
CA MET A 241 -17.65 3.40 2.43
C MET A 241 -18.58 2.61 3.38
N ALA A 242 -18.06 1.62 4.12
CA ALA A 242 -18.82 0.90 5.14
C ALA A 242 -19.29 1.84 6.25
N ALA A 243 -18.40 2.68 6.78
CA ALA A 243 -18.74 3.67 7.80
C ALA A 243 -19.88 4.60 7.37
N ARG A 244 -19.82 5.14 6.14
CA ARG A 244 -20.87 6.00 5.57
C ARG A 244 -22.23 5.30 5.39
N LYS A 245 -22.23 3.97 5.24
CA LYS A 245 -23.45 3.15 5.16
C LYS A 245 -23.91 2.64 6.54
N GLY A 246 -23.21 2.97 7.62
CA GLY A 246 -23.52 2.49 8.97
C GLY A 246 -23.18 1.01 9.19
N VAL A 247 -22.45 0.37 8.28
CA VAL A 247 -22.01 -1.01 8.40
C VAL A 247 -20.79 -1.06 9.32
N LYS A 248 -20.90 -1.90 10.35
CA LYS A 248 -19.92 -1.92 11.47
C LYS A 248 -18.80 -2.94 11.29
N TRP A 249 -18.95 -3.87 10.35
CA TRP A 249 -18.03 -5.00 10.19
C TRP A 249 -17.52 -5.10 8.75
N PHE A 250 -16.27 -5.54 8.65
CA PHE A 250 -15.59 -5.69 7.37
C PHE A 250 -14.88 -7.05 7.35
N ARG A 251 -15.26 -7.90 6.41
CA ARG A 251 -14.72 -9.25 6.20
C ARG A 251 -13.87 -9.32 4.94
N ILE A 252 -12.87 -10.16 4.98
CA ILE A 252 -12.01 -10.47 3.84
C ILE A 252 -11.40 -11.84 4.01
N ASP A 253 -11.19 -12.55 2.90
CA ASP A 253 -10.48 -13.81 2.90
C ASP A 253 -9.30 -13.80 1.93
N THR A 254 -8.37 -14.73 2.13
CA THR A 254 -7.25 -14.95 1.22
C THR A 254 -6.68 -16.35 1.34
N HIS A 255 -5.96 -16.78 0.30
CA HIS A 255 -5.24 -18.05 0.32
C HIS A 255 -4.14 -18.04 1.41
N HIS A 256 -3.92 -19.18 2.08
CA HIS A 256 -2.96 -19.28 3.18
C HIS A 256 -1.51 -18.95 2.76
N ASP A 257 -1.12 -19.25 1.52
CA ASP A 257 0.21 -18.95 0.99
C ASP A 257 0.33 -17.53 0.39
N ASN A 258 -0.77 -16.80 0.26
CA ASN A 258 -0.71 -15.42 -0.23
C ASN A 258 -0.16 -14.48 0.86
N ARG A 259 1.15 -14.58 1.10
CA ARG A 259 1.85 -13.83 2.15
C ARG A 259 1.66 -12.31 2.01
N ALA A 260 1.67 -11.79 0.77
CA ALA A 260 1.51 -10.36 0.51
C ALA A 260 0.14 -9.87 0.97
N MET A 261 -0.95 -10.59 0.61
CA MET A 261 -2.31 -10.24 1.02
C MET A 261 -2.50 -10.42 2.53
N ARG A 262 -2.00 -11.50 3.12
CA ARG A 262 -2.08 -11.73 4.57
C ARG A 262 -1.40 -10.62 5.36
N ASN A 263 -0.24 -10.14 4.90
CA ASN A 263 0.47 -9.02 5.53
C ASN A 263 -0.31 -7.72 5.40
N LEU A 264 -0.89 -7.46 4.21
CA LEU A 264 -1.75 -6.31 3.99
C LEU A 264 -2.96 -6.31 4.95
N ILE A 265 -3.67 -7.43 5.04
CA ILE A 265 -4.85 -7.62 5.90
C ILE A 265 -4.48 -7.36 7.36
N ARG A 266 -3.45 -8.01 7.89
CA ARG A 266 -2.99 -7.83 9.28
C ARG A 266 -2.59 -6.37 9.56
N ASN A 267 -1.82 -5.76 8.65
CA ASN A 267 -1.38 -4.37 8.78
C ASN A 267 -2.53 -3.36 8.66
N SER A 268 -3.69 -3.79 8.15
CA SER A 268 -4.92 -3.00 8.09
C SER A 268 -5.85 -3.23 9.29
N GLY A 269 -5.39 -3.93 10.33
CA GLY A 269 -6.09 -4.10 11.60
C GLY A 269 -7.15 -5.19 11.62
N PHE A 270 -7.09 -6.14 10.68
CA PHE A 270 -7.99 -7.30 10.69
C PHE A 270 -7.48 -8.41 11.62
N THR A 271 -8.41 -9.10 12.27
CA THR A 271 -8.18 -10.27 13.09
C THR A 271 -8.50 -11.55 12.31
N LEU A 272 -7.66 -12.56 12.43
CA LEU A 272 -7.93 -13.89 11.87
C LEU A 272 -9.06 -14.55 12.67
N CYS A 273 -10.14 -14.95 11.99
CA CYS A 273 -11.33 -15.54 12.58
C CYS A 273 -11.42 -17.05 12.38
N GLY A 274 -10.78 -17.58 11.34
CA GLY A 274 -10.83 -19.00 11.03
C GLY A 274 -10.61 -19.29 9.54
N ILE A 275 -11.23 -20.38 9.07
CA ILE A 275 -11.11 -20.84 7.69
C ILE A 275 -12.52 -20.97 7.09
N VAL A 276 -12.70 -20.47 5.88
CA VAL A 276 -13.91 -20.62 5.09
C VAL A 276 -13.62 -21.45 3.84
N LYS A 277 -14.59 -22.23 3.39
CA LYS A 277 -14.52 -22.96 2.14
C LYS A 277 -15.21 -22.15 1.05
N VAL A 278 -14.43 -21.68 0.11
CA VAL A 278 -14.93 -20.98 -1.08
C VAL A 278 -14.92 -21.89 -2.30
N ARG A 279 -15.35 -21.37 -3.45
CA ARG A 279 -15.47 -22.10 -4.71
C ARG A 279 -14.22 -22.92 -5.07
N ASP A 280 -13.02 -22.35 -4.93
CA ASP A 280 -11.73 -22.89 -5.37
C ASP A 280 -10.82 -23.30 -4.21
N GLY A 281 -11.37 -23.60 -3.02
CA GLY A 281 -10.60 -24.15 -1.90
C GLY A 281 -10.81 -23.44 -0.57
N MET A 282 -9.87 -23.68 0.35
CA MET A 282 -9.92 -23.13 1.70
C MET A 282 -9.24 -21.75 1.74
N ARG A 283 -9.81 -20.82 2.50
CA ARG A 283 -9.28 -19.47 2.68
C ARG A 283 -9.20 -19.12 4.15
N MET A 284 -8.14 -18.43 4.51
CA MET A 284 -8.04 -17.76 5.81
C MET A 284 -8.99 -16.57 5.83
N ALA A 285 -9.92 -16.56 6.76
CA ALA A 285 -10.98 -15.57 6.91
C ALA A 285 -10.65 -14.58 8.03
N TYR A 286 -10.85 -13.32 7.74
CA TYR A 286 -10.50 -12.23 8.64
C TYR A 286 -11.67 -11.26 8.77
N GLU A 287 -11.81 -10.65 9.95
CA GLU A 287 -12.80 -9.64 10.22
C GLU A 287 -12.19 -8.48 11.03
N LYS A 288 -12.70 -7.29 10.83
CA LYS A 288 -12.41 -6.13 11.68
C LYS A 288 -13.67 -5.31 11.92
N ARG A 289 -13.70 -4.61 13.05
CA ARG A 289 -14.68 -3.57 13.28
C ARG A 289 -14.30 -2.33 12.48
N VAL A 290 -15.26 -1.77 11.75
CA VAL A 290 -15.10 -0.51 11.01
C VAL A 290 -14.91 0.62 12.01
N GLY A 291 -13.85 1.41 11.85
CA GLY A 291 -13.59 2.59 12.65
C GLY A 291 -14.69 3.64 12.41
N LEU A 292 -15.15 4.29 13.45
CA LEU A 292 -15.98 5.49 13.29
C LEU A 292 -15.05 6.60 12.78
N GLU A 293 -15.37 7.20 11.63
CA GLU A 293 -14.77 8.49 11.27
C GLU A 293 -15.22 9.51 12.34
N ILE A 294 -14.26 9.97 13.18
CA ILE A 294 -14.44 11.15 14.04
C ILE A 294 -14.19 12.40 13.21
#